data_00e8cbaa3c5f96b42f0275030d1fbcef
#
_entry.id   00e8cbaa3c5f96b42f0275030d1fbcef
#
_cell.length_a   1.000
_cell.length_b   1.000
_cell.length_c   1.000
_cell.angle_alpha   90.00
_cell.angle_beta   90.00
_cell.angle_gamma   90.00
#
_symmetry.space_group_name_H-M   'P 1'
#
loop_
_entity.id
_entity.type
_entity.pdbx_description
1 polymer ?
#
loop_
_entity_poly.entity_id
_entity_poly.type
_entity_poly.pdbx_seq_one_letter_code
_entity_poly.pdbx_strand_id
1 'polypeptide(L)'
;MKALVYSGPETLEYTNVPDPVARAGEVIVRVESIGICGSDMHAFLGHDERRPAPLILGHEAAGVVQGGQRAGERVTVNPLVTCGTCAACKSGRDNICPDRQIISMQPRQGGFAELLAIPQGNLVTVPAYVTLEKAALAEPIACGWHAVREARRILVEQDTPMRALVLGGGAIGLGAALSLAAQGITDVIIVEPNSLRRDFLNQHCGQDAREAAAIGEDGFFDIVIDGVGYGETRAEASARARPGGVIAHIGLGQSEGGLDIRRMTLQEITFIGTYTYTAEDFRQTAQAIFDGRLGALDWTENRLLADGLAAFADIRAGRTASPKIILKPNLEMET
;
A
#
# COMPACT_ATOMS: atom_id res chain seq x y z
N MET A 1 10.92 19.16 -15.85
CA MET A 1 9.66 18.85 -15.15
C MET A 1 9.65 19.41 -13.73
N LYS A 2 8.46 19.61 -13.16
CA LYS A 2 8.32 19.88 -11.72
C LYS A 2 8.34 18.58 -10.93
N ALA A 3 8.99 18.61 -9.75
CA ALA A 3 9.04 17.49 -8.82
C ALA A 3 9.11 17.98 -7.36
N LEU A 4 8.65 17.12 -6.45
CA LEU A 4 8.84 17.28 -5.02
C LEU A 4 10.05 16.42 -4.61
N VAL A 5 11.16 17.06 -4.35
CA VAL A 5 12.47 16.42 -4.10
C VAL A 5 12.71 16.34 -2.60
N TYR A 6 12.96 15.15 -2.09
CA TYR A 6 13.52 14.95 -0.76
C TYR A 6 15.00 15.33 -0.75
N SER A 7 15.35 16.39 -0.06
CA SER A 7 16.73 16.94 0.00
C SER A 7 17.41 16.70 1.34
N GLY A 8 16.74 16.09 2.29
CA GLY A 8 17.24 15.71 3.63
C GLY A 8 16.12 15.53 4.63
N PRO A 9 16.41 15.09 5.86
CA PRO A 9 15.40 14.88 6.88
C PRO A 9 14.46 16.08 7.04
N GLU A 10 13.17 15.80 7.01
CA GLU A 10 12.08 16.77 7.12
C GLU A 10 12.06 17.88 6.04
N THR A 11 12.78 17.66 4.91
CA THR A 11 12.90 18.66 3.86
C THR A 11 12.44 18.09 2.50
N LEU A 12 11.37 18.69 1.96
CA LEU A 12 10.86 18.44 0.61
C LEU A 12 10.83 19.77 -0.14
N GLU A 13 11.38 19.79 -1.35
CA GLU A 13 11.44 20.99 -2.20
C GLU A 13 10.67 20.77 -3.50
N TYR A 14 9.65 21.60 -3.75
CA TYR A 14 8.95 21.62 -5.03
C TYR A 14 9.73 22.48 -6.02
N THR A 15 10.44 21.83 -6.95
CA THR A 15 11.43 22.50 -7.81
C THR A 15 11.43 21.95 -9.22
N ASN A 16 12.20 22.61 -10.12
CA ASN A 16 12.46 22.11 -11.46
C ASN A 16 13.64 21.13 -11.43
N VAL A 17 13.43 19.98 -12.05
CA VAL A 17 14.47 18.96 -12.28
C VAL A 17 14.51 18.57 -13.76
N PRO A 18 15.61 17.97 -14.26
CA PRO A 18 15.63 17.40 -15.61
C PRO A 18 14.51 16.37 -15.80
N ASP A 19 13.99 16.28 -17.01
CA ASP A 19 13.03 15.23 -17.36
C ASP A 19 13.71 13.86 -17.31
N PRO A 20 13.00 12.79 -16.90
CA PRO A 20 13.54 11.45 -16.90
C PRO A 20 13.80 10.95 -18.32
N VAL A 21 14.87 10.20 -18.52
CA VAL A 21 15.21 9.57 -19.78
C VAL A 21 14.85 8.10 -19.71
N ALA A 22 13.94 7.63 -20.57
CA ALA A 22 13.57 6.23 -20.66
C ALA A 22 14.72 5.38 -21.20
N ARG A 23 15.06 4.30 -20.51
CA ARG A 23 16.03 3.29 -20.96
C ARG A 23 15.38 2.33 -21.97
N ALA A 24 16.17 1.45 -22.56
CA ALA A 24 15.63 0.40 -23.42
C ALA A 24 14.57 -0.44 -22.70
N GLY A 25 13.37 -0.56 -23.26
CA GLY A 25 12.23 -1.25 -22.67
C GLY A 25 11.42 -0.43 -21.66
N GLU A 26 11.82 0.80 -21.38
CA GLU A 26 11.06 1.75 -20.54
C GLU A 26 10.22 2.72 -21.39
N VAL A 27 9.24 3.29 -20.74
CA VAL A 27 8.42 4.41 -21.26
C VAL A 27 8.36 5.52 -20.20
N ILE A 28 7.99 6.71 -20.66
CA ILE A 28 7.66 7.83 -19.78
C ILE A 28 6.16 7.80 -19.51
N VAL A 29 5.79 7.91 -18.27
CA VAL A 29 4.40 8.10 -17.80
C VAL A 29 4.27 9.54 -17.29
N ARG A 30 3.34 10.30 -17.84
CA ARG A 30 2.89 11.55 -17.23
C ARG A 30 2.01 11.19 -16.03
N VAL A 31 2.51 11.51 -14.85
CA VAL A 31 1.83 11.20 -13.59
C VAL A 31 0.65 12.14 -13.40
N GLU A 32 -0.51 11.59 -13.09
CA GLU A 32 -1.73 12.36 -12.79
C GLU A 32 -2.21 12.19 -11.36
N SER A 33 -1.85 11.05 -10.77
CA SER A 33 -2.22 10.74 -9.38
C SER A 33 -1.10 9.92 -8.75
N ILE A 34 -0.69 10.32 -7.56
CA ILE A 34 0.31 9.58 -6.81
C ILE A 34 0.06 9.63 -5.30
N GLY A 35 -0.05 8.47 -4.67
CA GLY A 35 -0.30 8.34 -3.24
C GLY A 35 0.94 8.58 -2.38
N ILE A 36 0.73 9.14 -1.18
CA ILE A 36 1.74 9.19 -0.12
C ILE A 36 1.65 7.91 0.70
N CYS A 37 2.75 7.16 0.78
CA CYS A 37 2.89 5.95 1.58
C CYS A 37 3.53 6.26 2.94
N GLY A 38 3.25 5.41 3.95
CA GLY A 38 3.96 5.45 5.24
C GLY A 38 5.48 5.28 5.09
N SER A 39 5.95 4.54 4.08
CA SER A 39 7.38 4.40 3.80
C SER A 39 8.01 5.67 3.22
N ASP A 40 7.25 6.54 2.53
CA ASP A 40 7.73 7.86 2.14
C ASP A 40 7.88 8.77 3.37
N MET A 41 7.00 8.62 4.37
CA MET A 41 7.11 9.31 5.67
C MET A 41 8.38 8.86 6.42
N HIS A 42 8.69 7.56 6.45
CA HIS A 42 9.94 7.06 7.04
C HIS A 42 11.18 7.66 6.36
N ALA A 43 11.19 7.75 5.02
CA ALA A 43 12.26 8.43 4.28
C ALA A 43 12.33 9.92 4.62
N PHE A 44 11.20 10.62 4.60
CA PHE A 44 11.09 12.03 4.94
C PHE A 44 11.66 12.36 6.33
N LEU A 45 11.42 11.49 7.31
CA LEU A 45 11.96 11.63 8.67
C LEU A 45 13.45 11.24 8.79
N GLY A 46 14.08 10.75 7.72
CA GLY A 46 15.46 10.28 7.74
C GLY A 46 15.66 8.90 8.38
N HIS A 47 14.60 8.13 8.52
CA HIS A 47 14.62 6.80 9.16
C HIS A 47 14.79 5.63 8.16
N ASP A 48 14.95 5.89 6.86
CA ASP A 48 15.16 4.85 5.83
C ASP A 48 16.48 5.07 5.09
N GLU A 49 17.54 4.37 5.54
CA GLU A 49 18.89 4.42 4.94
C GLU A 49 18.90 3.99 3.45
N ARG A 50 17.89 3.29 2.97
CA ARG A 50 17.78 2.86 1.56
C ARG A 50 17.36 4.00 0.64
N ARG A 51 16.94 5.14 1.21
CA ARG A 51 16.47 6.34 0.49
C ARG A 51 17.29 7.58 0.84
N PRO A 52 18.61 7.58 0.52
CA PRO A 52 19.46 8.75 0.76
C PRO A 52 19.03 9.93 -0.10
N ALA A 53 19.09 11.13 0.49
CA ALA A 53 18.87 12.38 -0.26
C ALA A 53 20.07 12.70 -1.19
N PRO A 54 19.87 13.38 -2.34
CA PRO A 54 18.58 13.81 -2.87
C PRO A 54 17.85 12.70 -3.62
N LEU A 55 16.52 12.66 -3.50
CA LEU A 55 15.69 11.64 -4.14
C LEU A 55 14.26 12.16 -4.38
N ILE A 56 13.66 11.85 -5.52
CA ILE A 56 12.22 12.00 -5.70
C ILE A 56 11.56 10.76 -5.08
N LEU A 57 10.70 10.97 -4.08
CA LEU A 57 9.93 9.91 -3.43
C LEU A 57 8.65 9.58 -4.21
N GLY A 58 7.79 8.72 -3.64
CA GLY A 58 6.50 8.33 -4.20
C GLY A 58 6.58 7.13 -5.15
N HIS A 59 5.71 6.14 -4.89
CA HIS A 59 5.71 4.88 -5.64
C HIS A 59 4.31 4.33 -5.93
N GLU A 60 3.25 5.04 -5.57
CA GLU A 60 1.84 4.66 -5.77
C GLU A 60 1.24 5.48 -6.93
N ALA A 61 1.68 5.25 -8.17
CA ALA A 61 1.41 6.14 -9.30
C ALA A 61 0.38 5.60 -10.29
N ALA A 62 -0.42 6.51 -10.85
CA ALA A 62 -1.20 6.31 -12.06
C ALA A 62 -1.09 7.54 -12.99
N GLY A 63 -1.20 7.32 -14.30
CA GLY A 63 -1.01 8.39 -15.26
C GLY A 63 -1.25 7.95 -16.71
N VAL A 64 -0.66 8.70 -17.65
CA VAL A 64 -0.80 8.49 -19.07
C VAL A 64 0.57 8.31 -19.74
N VAL A 65 0.73 7.26 -20.52
CA VAL A 65 1.98 6.97 -21.24
C VAL A 65 2.28 8.05 -22.27
N GLN A 66 3.52 8.55 -22.25
CA GLN A 66 4.00 9.55 -23.22
C GLN A 66 4.86 8.89 -24.29
N GLY A 67 4.42 8.98 -25.51
CA GLY A 67 5.19 8.48 -26.66
C GLY A 67 5.22 6.95 -26.85
N GLY A 68 5.84 6.50 -27.92
CA GLY A 68 5.93 5.07 -28.26
C GLY A 68 4.61 4.45 -28.70
N GLN A 69 4.58 3.11 -28.75
CA GLN A 69 3.40 2.34 -29.21
C GLN A 69 2.21 2.41 -28.24
N ARG A 70 2.47 2.69 -26.96
CA ARG A 70 1.45 2.80 -25.91
C ARG A 70 1.07 4.25 -25.58
N ALA A 71 1.46 5.22 -26.43
CA ALA A 71 1.14 6.63 -26.21
C ALA A 71 -0.36 6.87 -26.01
N GLY A 72 -0.72 7.62 -24.97
CA GLY A 72 -2.11 7.92 -24.62
C GLY A 72 -2.79 6.86 -23.76
N GLU A 73 -2.17 5.69 -23.53
CA GLU A 73 -2.75 4.71 -22.61
C GLU A 73 -2.75 5.23 -21.17
N ARG A 74 -3.91 5.11 -20.52
CA ARG A 74 -4.08 5.33 -19.09
C ARG A 74 -3.59 4.10 -18.36
N VAL A 75 -2.73 4.27 -17.34
CA VAL A 75 -2.05 3.17 -16.68
C VAL A 75 -1.95 3.38 -15.17
N THR A 76 -1.95 2.27 -14.41
CA THR A 76 -1.42 2.21 -13.06
C THR A 76 -0.07 1.51 -13.07
N VAL A 77 0.82 1.91 -12.17
CA VAL A 77 2.24 1.56 -12.18
C VAL A 77 2.55 0.59 -11.05
N ASN A 78 3.02 -0.62 -11.39
CA ASN A 78 3.70 -1.48 -10.41
C ASN A 78 5.11 -0.93 -10.18
N PRO A 79 5.45 -0.40 -8.99
CA PRO A 79 6.74 0.20 -8.72
C PRO A 79 7.90 -0.79 -8.66
N LEU A 80 7.61 -2.09 -8.53
CA LEU A 80 8.60 -3.14 -8.32
C LEU A 80 9.14 -3.65 -9.66
N VAL A 81 10.38 -3.31 -9.98
CA VAL A 81 11.09 -3.76 -11.18
C VAL A 81 11.95 -4.95 -10.81
N THR A 82 11.68 -6.11 -11.38
CA THR A 82 12.35 -7.38 -11.07
C THR A 82 13.16 -7.90 -12.24
N CYS A 83 14.13 -8.80 -12.00
CA CYS A 83 15.01 -9.30 -13.06
C CYS A 83 14.32 -10.30 -14.02
N GLY A 84 13.20 -10.92 -13.63
CA GLY A 84 12.45 -11.91 -14.41
C GLY A 84 13.14 -13.28 -14.57
N THR A 85 14.40 -13.44 -14.16
CA THR A 85 15.22 -14.62 -14.49
C THR A 85 15.69 -15.43 -13.28
N CYS A 86 15.72 -14.86 -12.07
CA CYS A 86 16.14 -15.59 -10.87
C CYS A 86 15.09 -16.62 -10.41
N ALA A 87 15.46 -17.47 -9.47
CA ALA A 87 14.59 -18.52 -8.95
C ALA A 87 13.27 -17.97 -8.37
N ALA A 88 13.34 -16.85 -7.64
CA ALA A 88 12.16 -16.19 -7.09
C ALA A 88 11.20 -15.72 -8.19
N CYS A 89 11.70 -15.03 -9.22
CA CYS A 89 10.88 -14.61 -10.36
C CYS A 89 10.24 -15.79 -11.10
N LYS A 90 11.03 -16.85 -11.37
CA LYS A 90 10.54 -18.04 -12.07
C LYS A 90 9.51 -18.85 -11.28
N SER A 91 9.51 -18.75 -9.96
CA SER A 91 8.53 -19.40 -9.08
C SER A 91 7.30 -18.51 -8.77
N GLY A 92 7.16 -17.35 -9.42
CA GLY A 92 6.05 -16.42 -9.17
C GLY A 92 6.14 -15.67 -7.83
N ARG A 93 7.34 -15.64 -7.23
CA ARG A 93 7.65 -14.88 -6.01
C ARG A 93 8.58 -13.71 -6.32
N ASP A 94 8.27 -12.99 -7.39
CA ASP A 94 9.08 -11.91 -7.93
C ASP A 94 9.22 -10.72 -6.96
N ASN A 95 8.30 -10.54 -6.03
CA ASN A 95 8.41 -9.58 -4.93
C ASN A 95 9.68 -9.75 -4.07
N ILE A 96 10.21 -10.95 -3.97
CA ILE A 96 11.45 -11.25 -3.23
C ILE A 96 12.66 -11.45 -4.15
N CYS A 97 12.60 -10.95 -5.38
CA CYS A 97 13.75 -10.94 -6.31
C CYS A 97 14.96 -10.26 -5.65
N PRO A 98 16.15 -10.90 -5.60
CA PRO A 98 17.33 -10.28 -4.99
C PRO A 98 17.81 -9.03 -5.74
N ASP A 99 17.56 -8.95 -7.06
CA ASP A 99 17.95 -7.84 -7.92
C ASP A 99 16.82 -6.83 -8.16
N ARG A 100 15.78 -6.86 -7.31
CA ARG A 100 14.66 -5.95 -7.45
C ARG A 100 15.08 -4.49 -7.26
N GLN A 101 14.51 -3.62 -8.07
CA GLN A 101 14.56 -2.18 -7.89
C GLN A 101 13.15 -1.67 -7.64
N ILE A 102 13.04 -0.59 -6.89
CA ILE A 102 11.74 0.04 -6.59
C ILE A 102 11.88 1.51 -6.96
N ILE A 103 10.87 2.08 -7.65
CA ILE A 103 10.82 3.54 -7.82
C ILE A 103 10.77 4.20 -6.43
N SER A 104 11.31 5.40 -6.31
CA SER A 104 11.57 6.07 -5.02
C SER A 104 12.69 5.45 -4.16
N MET A 105 13.54 4.60 -4.75
CA MET A 105 14.80 4.12 -4.16
C MET A 105 15.89 4.10 -5.21
N GLN A 106 17.11 4.53 -4.86
CA GLN A 106 18.24 4.49 -5.82
C GLN A 106 18.39 3.08 -6.42
N PRO A 107 18.64 2.95 -7.71
CA PRO A 107 18.94 3.99 -8.69
C PRO A 107 17.70 4.59 -9.40
N ARG A 108 16.47 4.39 -8.91
CA ARG A 108 15.24 4.85 -9.54
C ARG A 108 14.62 6.01 -8.77
N GLN A 109 14.37 7.11 -9.49
CA GLN A 109 13.57 8.22 -8.96
C GLN A 109 12.10 7.79 -8.81
N GLY A 110 11.40 8.41 -7.88
CA GLY A 110 9.98 8.17 -7.64
C GLY A 110 9.05 9.04 -8.49
N GLY A 111 7.77 8.96 -8.20
CA GLY A 111 6.71 9.60 -8.97
C GLY A 111 6.13 10.86 -8.34
N PHE A 112 6.71 11.43 -7.27
CA PHE A 112 6.34 12.79 -6.84
C PHE A 112 6.87 13.82 -7.83
N ALA A 113 6.49 13.67 -9.09
CA ALA A 113 6.91 14.45 -10.23
C ALA A 113 5.86 14.42 -11.33
N GLU A 114 6.01 15.29 -12.33
CA GLU A 114 5.15 15.30 -13.51
C GLU A 114 5.38 14.08 -14.42
N LEU A 115 6.61 13.55 -14.47
CA LEU A 115 7.00 12.45 -15.34
C LEU A 115 7.77 11.37 -14.58
N LEU A 116 7.52 10.12 -14.96
CA LEU A 116 8.14 8.92 -14.38
C LEU A 116 8.62 7.98 -15.49
N ALA A 117 9.87 7.51 -15.42
CA ALA A 117 10.38 6.45 -16.31
C ALA A 117 10.23 5.08 -15.65
N ILE A 118 9.64 4.10 -16.39
CA ILE A 118 9.33 2.76 -15.86
C ILE A 118 9.34 1.73 -16.98
N PRO A 119 9.75 0.46 -16.77
CA PRO A 119 9.61 -0.60 -17.76
C PRO A 119 8.15 -0.83 -18.16
N GLN A 120 7.90 -1.06 -19.44
CA GLN A 120 6.55 -1.26 -19.99
C GLN A 120 5.80 -2.42 -19.32
N GLY A 121 6.52 -3.47 -18.90
CA GLY A 121 5.95 -4.63 -18.21
C GLY A 121 5.39 -4.33 -16.80
N ASN A 122 5.72 -3.17 -16.24
CA ASN A 122 5.23 -2.72 -14.94
C ASN A 122 3.90 -1.96 -15.02
N LEU A 123 3.31 -1.82 -16.22
CA LEU A 123 2.12 -1.01 -16.44
C LEU A 123 0.88 -1.91 -16.63
N VAL A 124 -0.19 -1.59 -15.92
CA VAL A 124 -1.52 -2.15 -16.14
C VAL A 124 -2.42 -1.07 -16.72
N THR A 125 -3.03 -1.36 -17.88
CA THR A 125 -3.93 -0.43 -18.56
C THR A 125 -5.21 -0.21 -17.77
N VAL A 126 -5.58 1.05 -17.56
CA VAL A 126 -6.75 1.47 -16.78
C VAL A 126 -7.92 1.75 -17.72
N PRO A 127 -9.09 1.11 -17.55
CA PRO A 127 -10.29 1.39 -18.34
C PRO A 127 -10.73 2.86 -18.21
N ALA A 128 -11.39 3.37 -19.26
CA ALA A 128 -11.81 4.78 -19.30
C ALA A 128 -12.79 5.19 -18.19
N TYR A 129 -13.58 4.24 -17.68
CA TYR A 129 -14.56 4.47 -16.61
C TYR A 129 -13.95 4.45 -15.19
N VAL A 130 -12.66 4.11 -15.03
CA VAL A 130 -11.96 4.15 -13.75
C VAL A 130 -11.11 5.40 -13.68
N THR A 131 -11.21 6.19 -12.62
CA THR A 131 -10.34 7.36 -12.45
C THR A 131 -8.90 6.95 -12.15
N LEU A 132 -7.92 7.75 -12.57
CA LEU A 132 -6.51 7.48 -12.28
C LEU A 132 -6.18 7.58 -10.80
N GLU A 133 -6.96 8.32 -10.05
CA GLU A 133 -6.91 8.40 -8.60
C GLU A 133 -7.23 7.04 -7.95
N LYS A 134 -8.33 6.40 -8.35
CA LYS A 134 -8.67 5.04 -7.89
C LYS A 134 -7.66 4.01 -8.37
N ALA A 135 -7.14 4.16 -9.59
CA ALA A 135 -6.12 3.28 -10.14
C ALA A 135 -4.78 3.36 -9.40
N ALA A 136 -4.41 4.52 -8.85
CA ALA A 136 -3.21 4.68 -8.03
C ALA A 136 -3.28 3.87 -6.71
N LEU A 137 -4.48 3.56 -6.23
CA LEU A 137 -4.70 2.74 -5.04
C LEU A 137 -4.36 1.26 -5.26
N ALA A 138 -4.12 0.82 -6.51
CA ALA A 138 -3.73 -0.56 -6.80
C ALA A 138 -2.46 -0.96 -6.03
N GLU A 139 -1.52 -0.02 -5.86
CA GLU A 139 -0.26 -0.26 -5.16
C GLU A 139 -0.48 -0.58 -3.67
N PRO A 140 -1.05 0.31 -2.84
CA PRO A 140 -1.20 0.05 -1.41
C PRO A 140 -2.18 -1.10 -1.13
N ILE A 141 -3.24 -1.26 -1.94
CA ILE A 141 -4.20 -2.36 -1.76
C ILE A 141 -3.56 -3.71 -2.08
N ALA A 142 -2.64 -3.78 -3.07
CA ALA A 142 -1.98 -5.02 -3.43
C ALA A 142 -1.16 -5.61 -2.26
N CYS A 143 -0.64 -4.79 -1.34
CA CYS A 143 0.00 -5.28 -0.11
C CYS A 143 -0.98 -6.09 0.74
N GLY A 144 -2.19 -5.59 0.95
CA GLY A 144 -3.26 -6.28 1.65
C GLY A 144 -3.74 -7.52 0.89
N TRP A 145 -3.91 -7.41 -0.43
CA TRP A 145 -4.31 -8.51 -1.30
C TRP A 145 -3.36 -9.70 -1.20
N HIS A 146 -2.05 -9.43 -1.30
CA HIS A 146 -1.00 -10.42 -1.15
C HIS A 146 -1.01 -11.07 0.24
N ALA A 147 -1.10 -10.29 1.30
CA ALA A 147 -1.13 -10.78 2.67
C ALA A 147 -2.33 -11.70 2.93
N VAL A 148 -3.52 -11.32 2.45
CA VAL A 148 -4.75 -12.12 2.55
C VAL A 148 -4.61 -13.42 1.78
N ARG A 149 -4.10 -13.37 0.54
CA ARG A 149 -3.86 -14.57 -0.28
C ARG A 149 -2.90 -15.55 0.40
N GLU A 150 -1.78 -15.05 0.95
CA GLU A 150 -0.81 -15.90 1.65
C GLU A 150 -1.39 -16.47 2.95
N ALA A 151 -2.15 -15.68 3.72
CA ALA A 151 -2.82 -16.17 4.93
C ALA A 151 -3.82 -17.30 4.61
N ARG A 152 -4.64 -17.12 3.57
CA ARG A 152 -5.61 -18.13 3.13
C ARG A 152 -4.99 -19.44 2.67
N ARG A 153 -3.78 -19.40 2.12
CA ARG A 153 -3.07 -20.62 1.70
C ARG A 153 -2.64 -21.53 2.85
N ILE A 154 -2.56 -20.97 4.06
CA ILE A 154 -2.14 -21.65 5.27
C ILE A 154 -3.34 -22.21 6.04
N LEU A 155 -4.45 -21.46 6.04
CA LEU A 155 -5.66 -21.84 6.76
C LEU A 155 -6.28 -23.11 6.16
N VAL A 156 -6.69 -24.00 7.06
CA VAL A 156 -7.51 -25.15 6.68
C VAL A 156 -8.94 -24.63 6.49
N GLU A 157 -9.58 -25.02 5.38
CA GLU A 157 -10.99 -24.73 5.14
C GLU A 157 -11.87 -25.28 6.28
N GLN A 158 -12.84 -24.47 6.69
CA GLN A 158 -13.78 -24.79 7.76
C GLN A 158 -15.21 -24.59 7.27
N ASP A 159 -16.12 -25.31 7.89
CA ASP A 159 -17.56 -25.18 7.61
C ASP A 159 -18.17 -23.88 8.17
N THR A 160 -17.44 -23.17 9.04
CA THR A 160 -17.87 -21.88 9.62
C THR A 160 -17.28 -20.69 8.87
N PRO A 161 -18.04 -19.58 8.74
CA PRO A 161 -17.53 -18.36 8.17
C PRO A 161 -16.28 -17.88 8.92
N MET A 162 -15.23 -17.51 8.16
CA MET A 162 -13.99 -16.96 8.73
C MET A 162 -14.20 -15.53 9.21
N ARG A 163 -13.51 -15.19 10.30
CA ARG A 163 -13.47 -13.87 10.90
C ARG A 163 -12.06 -13.29 10.79
N ALA A 164 -11.94 -12.00 10.52
CA ALA A 164 -10.65 -11.34 10.42
C ALA A 164 -10.57 -10.07 11.27
N LEU A 165 -9.38 -9.83 11.81
CA LEU A 165 -9.01 -8.61 12.50
C LEU A 165 -7.92 -7.91 11.71
N VAL A 166 -8.05 -6.60 11.52
CA VAL A 166 -7.03 -5.76 10.91
C VAL A 166 -6.57 -4.73 11.94
N LEU A 167 -5.29 -4.70 12.21
CA LEU A 167 -4.66 -3.73 13.11
C LEU A 167 -4.13 -2.55 12.30
N GLY A 168 -4.69 -1.37 12.54
CA GLY A 168 -4.44 -0.12 11.83
C GLY A 168 -5.45 0.17 10.72
N GLY A 169 -6.05 1.36 10.74
CA GLY A 169 -7.04 1.86 9.76
C GLY A 169 -6.46 2.77 8.68
N GLY A 170 -5.15 2.76 8.47
CA GLY A 170 -4.50 3.44 7.36
C GLY A 170 -4.74 2.75 6.01
N ALA A 171 -4.11 3.25 4.95
CA ALA A 171 -4.30 2.71 3.59
C ALA A 171 -3.99 1.21 3.47
N ILE A 172 -2.97 0.72 4.18
CA ILE A 172 -2.62 -0.71 4.20
C ILE A 172 -3.71 -1.53 4.90
N GLY A 173 -4.17 -1.09 6.08
CA GLY A 173 -5.20 -1.82 6.82
C GLY A 173 -6.55 -1.79 6.10
N LEU A 174 -6.99 -0.62 5.63
CA LEU A 174 -8.22 -0.53 4.83
C LEU A 174 -8.10 -1.37 3.55
N GLY A 175 -6.96 -1.30 2.84
CA GLY A 175 -6.70 -2.14 1.67
C GLY A 175 -6.77 -3.63 1.98
N ALA A 176 -6.26 -4.05 3.15
CA ALA A 176 -6.37 -5.44 3.61
C ALA A 176 -7.83 -5.84 3.94
N ALA A 177 -8.60 -4.98 4.61
CA ALA A 177 -10.01 -5.23 4.91
C ALA A 177 -10.85 -5.38 3.63
N LEU A 178 -10.64 -4.47 2.65
CA LEU A 178 -11.28 -4.56 1.33
C LEU A 178 -10.86 -5.83 0.58
N SER A 179 -9.59 -6.23 0.68
CA SER A 179 -9.07 -7.45 0.06
C SER A 179 -9.65 -8.71 0.72
N LEU A 180 -9.84 -8.73 2.03
CA LEU A 180 -10.52 -9.81 2.75
C LEU A 180 -11.96 -9.97 2.23
N ALA A 181 -12.72 -8.89 2.18
CA ALA A 181 -14.09 -8.90 1.66
C ALA A 181 -14.16 -9.38 0.21
N ALA A 182 -13.29 -8.85 -0.67
CA ALA A 182 -13.22 -9.23 -2.09
C ALA A 182 -12.80 -10.70 -2.29
N GLN A 183 -12.13 -11.30 -1.31
CA GLN A 183 -11.74 -12.71 -1.30
C GLN A 183 -12.67 -13.60 -0.45
N GLY A 184 -13.86 -13.09 -0.05
CA GLY A 184 -14.94 -13.88 0.57
C GLY A 184 -14.94 -13.91 2.10
N ILE A 185 -14.12 -13.10 2.78
CA ILE A 185 -14.12 -12.95 4.25
C ILE A 185 -14.73 -11.61 4.60
N THR A 186 -16.01 -11.61 5.01
CA THR A 186 -16.80 -10.39 5.20
C THR A 186 -16.99 -9.98 6.67
N ASP A 187 -16.74 -10.88 7.64
CA ASP A 187 -16.70 -10.52 9.08
C ASP A 187 -15.29 -9.98 9.39
N VAL A 188 -15.11 -8.68 9.18
CA VAL A 188 -13.83 -7.98 9.33
C VAL A 188 -14.00 -6.83 10.31
N ILE A 189 -13.15 -6.78 11.34
CA ILE A 189 -13.04 -5.65 12.26
C ILE A 189 -11.70 -4.96 12.05
N ILE A 190 -11.71 -3.62 11.99
CA ILE A 190 -10.49 -2.80 11.94
C ILE A 190 -10.27 -2.16 13.31
N VAL A 191 -9.07 -2.31 13.88
CA VAL A 191 -8.67 -1.58 15.08
C VAL A 191 -7.93 -0.32 14.67
N GLU A 192 -8.50 0.86 15.03
CA GLU A 192 -7.91 2.16 14.73
C GLU A 192 -8.01 3.08 15.96
N PRO A 193 -6.87 3.52 16.55
CA PRO A 193 -6.89 4.38 17.74
C PRO A 193 -7.28 5.83 17.45
N ASN A 194 -7.00 6.36 16.24
CA ASN A 194 -7.35 7.73 15.87
C ASN A 194 -8.86 7.85 15.63
N SER A 195 -9.56 8.62 16.47
CA SER A 195 -11.02 8.77 16.39
C SER A 195 -11.48 9.38 15.06
N LEU A 196 -10.77 10.39 14.53
CA LEU A 196 -11.12 11.01 13.24
C LEU A 196 -11.11 9.98 12.10
N ARG A 197 -10.07 9.14 12.06
CA ARG A 197 -9.96 8.09 11.05
C ARG A 197 -10.96 6.98 11.28
N ARG A 198 -11.19 6.57 12.50
CA ARG A 198 -12.17 5.55 12.86
C ARG A 198 -13.58 5.97 12.43
N ASP A 199 -13.96 7.22 12.71
CA ASP A 199 -15.24 7.78 12.29
C ASP A 199 -15.37 7.83 10.77
N PHE A 200 -14.30 8.22 10.07
CA PHE A 200 -14.25 8.21 8.61
C PHE A 200 -14.43 6.79 8.04
N LEU A 201 -13.73 5.79 8.58
CA LEU A 201 -13.85 4.40 8.16
C LEU A 201 -15.28 3.87 8.32
N ASN A 202 -15.93 4.19 9.45
CA ASN A 202 -17.30 3.77 9.72
C ASN A 202 -18.32 4.47 8.83
N GLN A 203 -18.21 5.79 8.65
CA GLN A 203 -19.22 6.59 7.98
C GLN A 203 -19.07 6.64 6.46
N HIS A 204 -17.84 6.61 5.96
CA HIS A 204 -17.55 6.79 4.53
C HIS A 204 -17.06 5.53 3.82
N CYS A 205 -16.39 4.62 4.56
CA CYS A 205 -15.85 3.41 3.96
C CYS A 205 -16.70 2.16 4.23
N GLY A 206 -17.76 2.27 5.05
CA GLY A 206 -18.64 1.15 5.40
C GLY A 206 -17.92 0.02 6.14
N GLN A 207 -16.87 0.35 6.90
CA GLN A 207 -16.11 -0.62 7.69
C GLN A 207 -16.59 -0.68 9.14
N ASP A 208 -16.33 -1.78 9.82
CA ASP A 208 -16.48 -1.90 11.27
C ASP A 208 -15.16 -1.56 11.95
N ALA A 209 -14.93 -0.26 12.17
CA ALA A 209 -13.71 0.25 12.80
C ALA A 209 -13.96 0.55 14.28
N ARG A 210 -13.11 -0.01 15.15
CA ARG A 210 -13.27 0.05 16.62
C ARG A 210 -11.97 0.45 17.31
N GLU A 211 -12.06 0.83 18.59
CA GLU A 211 -10.91 0.84 19.50
C GLU A 211 -10.58 -0.59 19.95
N ALA A 212 -9.32 -0.84 20.27
CA ALA A 212 -8.89 -2.16 20.76
C ALA A 212 -9.70 -2.63 21.99
N ALA A 213 -10.00 -1.71 22.91
CA ALA A 213 -10.80 -2.00 24.12
C ALA A 213 -12.26 -2.41 23.82
N ALA A 214 -12.77 -2.10 22.64
CA ALA A 214 -14.13 -2.50 22.23
C ALA A 214 -14.21 -3.93 21.68
N ILE A 215 -13.07 -4.62 21.54
CA ILE A 215 -13.02 -6.03 21.17
C ILE A 215 -13.09 -6.83 22.48
N GLY A 216 -14.17 -7.59 22.68
CA GLY A 216 -14.36 -8.42 23.88
C GLY A 216 -13.24 -9.44 24.09
N GLU A 217 -13.13 -10.00 25.29
CA GLU A 217 -12.11 -11.01 25.64
C GLU A 217 -12.21 -12.27 24.75
N ASP A 218 -13.40 -12.64 24.32
CA ASP A 218 -13.68 -13.79 23.43
C ASP A 218 -13.53 -13.46 21.94
N GLY A 219 -12.98 -12.28 21.60
CA GLY A 219 -12.77 -11.83 20.23
C GLY A 219 -11.57 -12.51 19.58
N PHE A 220 -11.74 -13.77 19.12
CA PHE A 220 -10.71 -14.50 18.37
C PHE A 220 -11.03 -14.52 16.87
N PHE A 221 -9.95 -14.51 16.07
CA PHE A 221 -10.02 -14.36 14.61
C PHE A 221 -9.17 -15.41 13.90
N ASP A 222 -9.66 -15.86 12.74
CA ASP A 222 -8.96 -16.82 11.87
C ASP A 222 -7.73 -16.19 11.25
N ILE A 223 -7.87 -14.92 10.83
CA ILE A 223 -6.80 -14.11 10.25
C ILE A 223 -6.66 -12.83 11.06
N VAL A 224 -5.44 -12.49 11.43
CA VAL A 224 -5.09 -11.17 11.97
C VAL A 224 -4.08 -10.53 11.03
N ILE A 225 -4.43 -9.38 10.46
CA ILE A 225 -3.52 -8.60 9.61
C ILE A 225 -2.91 -7.48 10.44
N ASP A 226 -1.60 -7.46 10.60
CA ASP A 226 -0.90 -6.34 11.22
C ASP A 226 -0.38 -5.38 10.13
N GLY A 227 -1.14 -4.32 9.88
CA GLY A 227 -0.79 -3.26 8.92
C GLY A 227 0.10 -2.16 9.49
N VAL A 228 0.45 -2.22 10.78
CA VAL A 228 1.20 -1.18 11.52
C VAL A 228 2.63 -1.63 11.83
N GLY A 229 2.77 -2.78 12.49
CA GLY A 229 4.07 -3.40 12.74
C GLY A 229 4.82 -2.86 13.94
N TYR A 230 4.13 -2.45 15.01
CA TYR A 230 4.74 -2.14 16.31
C TYR A 230 4.70 -3.34 17.26
N GLY A 231 5.47 -3.26 18.35
CA GLY A 231 5.45 -4.28 19.40
C GLY A 231 4.05 -4.51 19.98
N GLU A 232 3.30 -3.44 20.21
CA GLU A 232 1.93 -3.48 20.72
C GLU A 232 0.97 -4.16 19.74
N THR A 233 1.08 -3.87 18.43
CA THR A 233 0.20 -4.52 17.44
C THR A 233 0.55 -5.98 17.25
N ARG A 234 1.82 -6.37 17.32
CA ARG A 234 2.21 -7.79 17.33
C ARG A 234 1.73 -8.53 18.57
N ALA A 235 1.76 -7.89 19.74
CA ALA A 235 1.21 -8.46 20.98
C ALA A 235 -0.30 -8.68 20.85
N GLU A 236 -1.05 -7.68 20.38
CA GLU A 236 -2.48 -7.78 20.13
C GLU A 236 -2.77 -8.87 19.08
N ALA A 237 -2.01 -8.93 17.99
CA ALA A 237 -2.17 -9.98 16.99
C ALA A 237 -2.00 -11.38 17.58
N SER A 238 -0.97 -11.57 18.44
CA SER A 238 -0.74 -12.84 19.13
C SER A 238 -1.89 -13.19 20.09
N ALA A 239 -2.47 -12.19 20.77
CA ALA A 239 -3.58 -12.39 21.71
C ALA A 239 -4.88 -12.73 21.00
N ARG A 240 -5.13 -12.17 19.79
CA ARG A 240 -6.39 -12.27 19.05
C ARG A 240 -6.46 -13.37 18.01
N ALA A 241 -5.34 -13.93 17.58
CA ALA A 241 -5.37 -15.08 16.69
C ALA A 241 -5.96 -16.30 17.43
N ARG A 242 -6.96 -16.99 16.81
CA ARG A 242 -7.49 -18.22 17.37
C ARG A 242 -6.47 -19.38 17.29
N PRO A 243 -6.70 -20.50 18.02
CA PRO A 243 -5.92 -21.72 17.79
C PRO A 243 -5.95 -22.13 16.31
N GLY A 244 -4.78 -22.40 15.73
CA GLY A 244 -4.61 -22.71 14.31
C GLY A 244 -4.83 -21.51 13.36
N GLY A 245 -4.95 -20.28 13.90
CA GLY A 245 -5.10 -19.06 13.10
C GLY A 245 -3.80 -18.55 12.50
N VAL A 246 -3.90 -17.52 11.67
CA VAL A 246 -2.77 -16.93 10.95
C VAL A 246 -2.64 -15.43 11.26
N ILE A 247 -1.44 -15.00 11.59
CA ILE A 247 -1.05 -13.59 11.67
C ILE A 247 -0.26 -13.24 10.41
N ALA A 248 -0.79 -12.37 9.57
CA ALA A 248 -0.08 -11.82 8.41
C ALA A 248 0.43 -10.42 8.73
N HIS A 249 1.75 -10.26 8.73
CA HIS A 249 2.43 -9.04 9.14
C HIS A 249 2.95 -8.27 7.92
N ILE A 250 2.47 -7.04 7.74
CA ILE A 250 2.81 -6.14 6.62
C ILE A 250 3.60 -4.93 7.14
N GLY A 251 3.20 -4.39 8.28
CA GLY A 251 3.72 -3.14 8.82
C GLY A 251 5.21 -3.22 9.18
N LEU A 252 5.92 -2.10 9.05
CA LEU A 252 7.36 -1.99 9.29
C LEU A 252 7.70 -0.98 10.40
N GLY A 253 6.79 -0.78 11.36
CA GLY A 253 6.94 0.23 12.41
C GLY A 253 8.14 0.03 13.32
N GLN A 254 8.39 -1.21 13.76
CA GLN A 254 9.52 -1.58 14.64
C GLN A 254 10.04 -2.99 14.30
N SER A 255 11.33 -3.22 14.52
CA SER A 255 11.99 -4.51 14.23
C SER A 255 11.82 -5.56 15.34
N GLU A 256 11.50 -5.17 16.57
CA GLU A 256 11.60 -6.03 17.75
C GLU A 256 10.31 -6.05 18.59
N GLY A 257 10.16 -7.14 19.36
CA GLY A 257 9.17 -7.26 20.44
C GLY A 257 7.76 -7.65 20.01
N GLY A 258 6.93 -7.92 21.00
CA GLY A 258 5.48 -8.03 20.91
C GLY A 258 4.89 -9.43 20.66
N LEU A 259 5.59 -10.35 20.00
CA LEU A 259 5.04 -11.69 19.77
C LEU A 259 5.04 -12.53 21.07
N ASP A 260 3.88 -13.12 21.43
CA ASP A 260 3.78 -14.16 22.45
C ASP A 260 4.11 -15.53 21.82
N ILE A 261 5.40 -15.83 21.76
CA ILE A 261 5.91 -17.08 21.17
C ILE A 261 5.37 -18.31 21.92
N ARG A 262 5.21 -18.23 23.26
CA ARG A 262 4.68 -19.34 24.03
C ARG A 262 3.23 -19.65 23.65
N ARG A 263 2.37 -18.62 23.58
CA ARG A 263 0.98 -18.78 23.12
C ARG A 263 0.92 -19.31 21.70
N MET A 264 1.71 -18.73 20.79
CA MET A 264 1.74 -19.16 19.39
C MET A 264 2.10 -20.63 19.26
N THR A 265 3.10 -21.10 20.01
CA THR A 265 3.49 -22.52 20.02
C THR A 265 2.38 -23.41 20.57
N LEU A 266 1.78 -23.03 21.72
CA LEU A 266 0.73 -23.84 22.38
C LEU A 266 -0.58 -23.89 21.60
N GLN A 267 -0.84 -22.92 20.73
CA GLN A 267 -2.08 -22.76 19.97
C GLN A 267 -1.86 -23.03 18.45
N GLU A 268 -0.65 -23.44 18.04
CA GLU A 268 -0.29 -23.64 16.62
C GLU A 268 -0.61 -22.43 15.72
N ILE A 269 -0.40 -21.20 16.25
CA ILE A 269 -0.65 -19.96 15.51
C ILE A 269 0.51 -19.75 14.53
N THR A 270 0.19 -19.56 13.25
CA THR A 270 1.18 -19.26 12.22
C THR A 270 1.41 -17.75 12.11
N PHE A 271 2.67 -17.32 12.15
CA PHE A 271 3.07 -15.95 11.81
C PHE A 271 3.77 -15.94 10.46
N ILE A 272 3.29 -15.10 9.55
CA ILE A 272 3.93 -14.87 8.24
C ILE A 272 4.27 -13.40 8.06
N GLY A 273 5.53 -13.12 7.70
CA GLY A 273 5.91 -11.83 7.15
C GLY A 273 5.56 -11.76 5.68
N THR A 274 4.91 -10.69 5.25
CA THR A 274 4.60 -10.46 3.84
C THR A 274 5.30 -9.19 3.38
N TYR A 275 5.89 -9.23 2.19
CA TYR A 275 6.63 -8.12 1.62
C TYR A 275 6.01 -7.69 0.30
N THR A 276 5.51 -6.45 0.25
CA THR A 276 4.85 -5.90 -0.94
C THR A 276 3.83 -6.88 -1.55
N TYR A 277 3.99 -7.27 -2.80
CA TYR A 277 3.09 -8.15 -3.57
C TYR A 277 3.82 -8.66 -4.81
N THR A 278 3.37 -9.77 -5.38
CA THR A 278 3.87 -10.26 -6.67
C THR A 278 3.28 -9.42 -7.80
N ALA A 279 3.91 -9.45 -8.98
CA ALA A 279 3.36 -8.79 -10.17
C ALA A 279 1.95 -9.30 -10.51
N GLU A 280 1.66 -10.57 -10.20
CA GLU A 280 0.32 -11.14 -10.37
C GLU A 280 -0.68 -10.59 -9.35
N ASP A 281 -0.31 -10.45 -8.07
CA ASP A 281 -1.17 -9.81 -7.07
C ASP A 281 -1.52 -8.36 -7.46
N PHE A 282 -0.54 -7.61 -7.98
CA PHE A 282 -0.79 -6.26 -8.47
C PHE A 282 -1.82 -6.24 -9.61
N ARG A 283 -1.69 -7.12 -10.61
CA ARG A 283 -2.66 -7.22 -11.71
C ARG A 283 -4.04 -7.61 -11.22
N GLN A 284 -4.13 -8.59 -10.31
CA GLN A 284 -5.40 -9.03 -9.73
C GLN A 284 -6.06 -7.93 -8.90
N THR A 285 -5.27 -7.16 -8.14
CA THR A 285 -5.77 -6.01 -7.39
C THR A 285 -6.28 -4.91 -8.32
N ALA A 286 -5.51 -4.55 -9.35
CA ALA A 286 -5.96 -3.58 -10.34
C ALA A 286 -7.26 -4.03 -11.02
N GLN A 287 -7.35 -5.31 -11.41
CA GLN A 287 -8.58 -5.86 -11.98
C GLN A 287 -9.75 -5.82 -10.98
N ALA A 288 -9.50 -6.10 -9.69
CA ALA A 288 -10.53 -6.02 -8.66
C ALA A 288 -11.04 -4.58 -8.45
N ILE A 289 -10.17 -3.57 -8.61
CA ILE A 289 -10.58 -2.15 -8.67
C ILE A 289 -11.46 -1.91 -9.89
N PHE A 290 -11.06 -2.36 -11.07
CA PHE A 290 -11.77 -2.13 -12.32
C PHE A 290 -13.15 -2.80 -12.34
N ASP A 291 -13.28 -3.96 -11.73
CA ASP A 291 -14.52 -4.71 -11.59
C ASP A 291 -15.43 -4.20 -10.44
N GLY A 292 -14.97 -3.22 -9.66
CA GLY A 292 -15.70 -2.69 -8.50
C GLY A 292 -15.76 -3.62 -7.29
N ARG A 293 -15.01 -4.72 -7.27
CA ARG A 293 -15.00 -5.71 -6.17
C ARG A 293 -14.43 -5.16 -4.86
N LEU A 294 -13.69 -4.08 -4.92
CA LEU A 294 -13.10 -3.38 -3.75
C LEU A 294 -13.95 -2.19 -3.28
N GLY A 295 -15.17 -2.04 -3.81
CA GLY A 295 -16.10 -0.97 -3.47
C GLY A 295 -15.78 0.35 -4.19
N ALA A 296 -16.35 1.43 -3.68
CA ALA A 296 -16.31 2.74 -4.36
C ALA A 296 -14.91 3.38 -4.36
N LEU A 297 -14.06 3.08 -3.39
CA LEU A 297 -12.72 3.64 -3.20
C LEU A 297 -12.69 5.18 -3.05
N ASP A 298 -13.74 5.77 -2.48
CA ASP A 298 -13.88 7.21 -2.26
C ASP A 298 -13.32 7.62 -0.89
N TRP A 299 -12.14 7.11 -0.56
CA TRP A 299 -11.48 7.33 0.73
C TRP A 299 -10.12 8.05 0.61
N THR A 300 -9.94 8.79 -0.47
CA THR A 300 -8.76 9.61 -0.73
C THR A 300 -9.02 11.09 -0.48
N GLU A 301 -7.96 11.81 -0.14
CA GLU A 301 -7.92 13.27 -0.12
C GLU A 301 -6.94 13.75 -1.18
N ASN A 302 -7.39 14.61 -2.10
CA ASN A 302 -6.55 15.14 -3.17
C ASN A 302 -5.88 16.45 -2.75
N ARG A 303 -4.58 16.58 -3.03
CA ARG A 303 -3.79 17.81 -2.87
C ARG A 303 -2.90 18.03 -4.08
N LEU A 304 -2.50 19.30 -4.30
CA LEU A 304 -1.46 19.61 -5.29
C LEU A 304 -0.13 18.99 -4.90
N LEU A 305 0.66 18.56 -5.88
CA LEU A 305 2.05 18.13 -5.64
C LEU A 305 2.87 19.24 -4.98
N ALA A 306 2.61 20.50 -5.32
CA ALA A 306 3.25 21.67 -4.70
C ALA A 306 2.98 21.76 -3.18
N ASP A 307 1.85 21.24 -2.71
CA ASP A 307 1.46 21.23 -1.30
C ASP A 307 1.96 19.99 -0.54
N GLY A 308 2.83 19.19 -1.16
CA GLY A 308 3.30 17.92 -0.62
C GLY A 308 3.92 18.04 0.76
N LEU A 309 4.76 19.06 1.03
CA LEU A 309 5.34 19.27 2.36
C LEU A 309 4.26 19.47 3.44
N ALA A 310 3.21 20.24 3.14
CA ALA A 310 2.07 20.43 4.04
C ALA A 310 1.30 19.13 4.25
N ALA A 311 1.15 18.31 3.19
CA ALA A 311 0.52 17.00 3.29
C ALA A 311 1.28 16.06 4.24
N PHE A 312 2.60 16.00 4.14
CA PHE A 312 3.45 15.22 5.06
C PHE A 312 3.32 15.72 6.50
N ALA A 313 3.30 17.04 6.73
CA ALA A 313 3.11 17.61 8.06
C ALA A 313 1.75 17.26 8.67
N ASP A 314 0.67 17.23 7.88
CA ASP A 314 -0.67 16.87 8.33
C ASP A 314 -0.80 15.38 8.66
N ILE A 315 -0.20 14.51 7.83
CA ILE A 315 -0.15 13.07 8.10
C ILE A 315 0.59 12.81 9.43
N ARG A 316 1.77 13.40 9.59
CA ARG A 316 2.59 13.26 10.82
C ARG A 316 1.83 13.72 12.07
N ALA A 317 1.07 14.77 11.96
CA ALA A 317 0.29 15.32 13.08
C ALA A 317 -1.05 14.60 13.31
N GLY A 318 -1.39 13.58 12.52
CA GLY A 318 -2.66 12.84 12.65
C GLY A 318 -3.89 13.68 12.33
N ARG A 319 -3.76 14.76 11.57
CA ARG A 319 -4.86 15.69 11.21
C ARG A 319 -5.68 15.23 10.01
N THR A 320 -5.28 14.17 9.32
CA THR A 320 -5.99 13.64 8.16
C THR A 320 -6.96 12.53 8.58
N ALA A 321 -8.24 12.70 8.30
CA ALA A 321 -9.25 11.65 8.48
C ALA A 321 -9.13 10.56 7.41
N SER A 322 -8.90 10.98 6.16
CA SER A 322 -8.72 10.10 5.01
C SER A 322 -7.51 9.16 5.19
N PRO A 323 -7.65 7.86 4.93
CA PRO A 323 -6.55 6.89 4.97
C PRO A 323 -5.43 7.16 3.97
N LYS A 324 -5.70 7.90 2.87
CA LYS A 324 -4.73 8.17 1.80
C LYS A 324 -4.84 9.59 1.28
N ILE A 325 -3.69 10.27 1.17
CA ILE A 325 -3.55 11.50 0.39
C ILE A 325 -2.99 11.15 -0.98
N ILE A 326 -3.64 11.66 -2.03
CA ILE A 326 -3.18 11.60 -3.42
C ILE A 326 -2.66 12.99 -3.81
N LEU A 327 -1.41 13.05 -4.25
CA LEU A 327 -0.83 14.25 -4.82
C LEU A 327 -1.12 14.29 -6.33
N LYS A 328 -1.52 15.46 -6.82
CA LYS A 328 -1.79 15.75 -8.23
C LYS A 328 -0.70 16.68 -8.75
N PRO A 329 0.15 16.25 -9.71
CA PRO A 329 1.16 17.15 -10.31
C PRO A 329 0.54 18.36 -11.02
N ASN A 330 -0.58 18.15 -11.70
CA ASN A 330 -1.37 19.19 -12.35
C ASN A 330 -2.83 19.06 -11.90
N LEU A 331 -3.40 20.11 -11.34
CA LEU A 331 -4.85 20.25 -11.25
C LEU A 331 -5.35 20.87 -12.58
N GLU A 332 -5.57 20.07 -13.61
CA GLU A 332 -6.66 20.39 -14.50
C GLU A 332 -7.93 19.99 -13.74
N MET A 333 -8.69 21.00 -13.29
CA MET A 333 -10.03 20.76 -12.79
C MET A 333 -10.81 20.12 -13.93
N GLU A 334 -11.25 18.87 -13.73
CA GLU A 334 -12.26 18.29 -14.59
C GLU A 334 -13.47 19.24 -14.54
N THR A 335 -13.63 20.02 -15.62
CA THR A 335 -14.81 20.91 -15.85
C THR A 335 -15.98 20.07 -16.31
#